data_13539dc6752bb1cdf586779b64cb1bc8
#
_entry.id   13539dc6752bb1cdf586779b64cb1bc8
#
_cell.length_a   1.000
_cell.length_b   1.000
_cell.length_c   1.000
_cell.angle_alpha   90.00
_cell.angle_beta   90.00
_cell.angle_gamma   90.00
#
_symmetry.space_group_name_H-M   'P 1'
#
loop_
_entity.id
_entity.type
_entity.pdbx_description
1 polymer ?
#
loop_
_entity_poly.entity_id
_entity_poly.type
_entity_poly.pdbx_seq_one_letter_code
_entity_poly.pdbx_strand_id
1 'polypeptide(L)'
;MKRLTTLLVAAFCCLSVFAQEYGVVNISVCNLRRTADFDAEMVSQSLLGTPVHVLQISDNGNPWPQVQTPDNYTGWVHYAAITRMSKEDYSAWNAAPKVVVTALNGIIYRQPSEKSPVVSDVVAGDRLKFLGKKGKWFQVEFPDGRKGYVNKSVAQTETEWRKGLDQSAEAILKTAQSMLGFPYLWAGMSPKGMDCSGFVRTALFMHDIIIPRDCSQIYLKGERITDRSQLVPGDLVFFGRYREDGSPRPTHVGFYLGDNRFIHSMGLVQIGSFDPEDPKYDAYNTGRYLFGDRILPYINTQEGLNTTLTNPYYAE
;
A
#
# COMPACT_ATOMS: atom_id res chain seq x y z
N MET A 1 13.06 75.87 -2.88
CA MET A 1 12.99 74.71 -1.96
C MET A 1 12.01 73.69 -2.54
N LYS A 2 12.51 72.66 -3.22
CA LYS A 2 11.71 71.57 -3.78
C LYS A 2 11.74 70.43 -2.79
N ARG A 3 10.57 70.01 -2.26
CA ARG A 3 10.43 68.86 -1.38
C ARG A 3 10.29 67.57 -2.25
N LEU A 4 11.24 66.69 -2.14
CA LEU A 4 11.24 65.36 -2.75
C LEU A 4 10.45 64.46 -1.83
N THR A 5 9.29 63.97 -2.29
CA THR A 5 8.48 63.00 -1.56
C THR A 5 8.88 61.62 -2.07
N THR A 6 9.61 60.85 -1.25
CA THR A 6 10.00 59.50 -1.54
C THR A 6 8.82 58.57 -1.23
N LEU A 7 8.23 57.99 -2.27
CA LEU A 7 7.22 56.93 -2.13
C LEU A 7 7.92 55.60 -1.85
N LEU A 8 7.76 55.06 -0.65
CA LEU A 8 8.18 53.69 -0.31
C LEU A 8 7.10 52.73 -0.81
N VAL A 9 7.38 52.03 -1.89
CA VAL A 9 6.54 50.92 -2.34
C VAL A 9 6.96 49.66 -1.55
N ALA A 10 6.16 49.30 -0.54
CA ALA A 10 6.31 48.05 0.16
C ALA A 10 5.80 46.91 -0.75
N ALA A 11 6.72 46.14 -1.34
CA ALA A 11 6.40 44.88 -2.03
C ALA A 11 5.97 43.84 -1.00
N PHE A 12 4.67 43.65 -0.87
CA PHE A 12 4.10 42.53 -0.12
C PHE A 12 4.33 41.24 -0.93
N CYS A 13 5.44 40.53 -0.70
CA CYS A 13 5.60 39.13 -1.15
C CYS A 13 4.57 38.29 -0.39
N CYS A 14 3.42 38.07 -1.00
CA CYS A 14 2.54 37.00 -0.58
C CYS A 14 3.28 35.67 -0.79
N LEU A 15 3.99 35.18 0.22
CA LEU A 15 4.37 33.79 0.34
C LEU A 15 3.06 33.01 0.48
N SER A 16 2.58 32.46 -0.63
CA SER A 16 1.53 31.44 -0.59
C SER A 16 2.09 30.27 0.19
N VAL A 17 1.84 30.25 1.49
CA VAL A 17 1.98 29.03 2.28
C VAL A 17 0.91 28.12 1.73
N PHE A 18 1.28 27.20 0.83
CA PHE A 18 0.42 26.10 0.46
C PHE A 18 0.17 25.31 1.74
N ALA A 19 -0.99 25.53 2.37
CA ALA A 19 -1.41 24.71 3.48
C ALA A 19 -1.45 23.28 2.96
N GLN A 20 -0.75 22.37 3.63
CA GLN A 20 -0.79 20.95 3.30
C GLN A 20 -2.26 20.51 3.31
N GLU A 21 -2.72 19.98 2.20
CA GLU A 21 -4.07 19.44 2.10
C GLU A 21 -4.06 17.95 2.42
N TYR A 22 -5.14 17.47 3.00
CA TYR A 22 -5.31 16.10 3.45
C TYR A 22 -6.41 15.40 2.67
N GLY A 23 -6.33 14.09 2.60
CA GLY A 23 -7.35 13.27 1.98
C GLY A 23 -7.34 11.83 2.47
N VAL A 24 -8.42 11.13 2.22
CA VAL A 24 -8.55 9.70 2.50
C VAL A 24 -9.14 9.01 1.28
N VAL A 25 -8.57 7.87 0.91
CA VAL A 25 -9.07 7.05 -0.20
C VAL A 25 -10.47 6.53 0.12
N ASN A 26 -11.44 6.72 -0.79
CA ASN A 26 -12.86 6.42 -0.58
C ASN A 26 -13.43 5.31 -1.47
N ILE A 27 -12.60 4.65 -2.26
CA ILE A 27 -12.92 3.47 -3.08
C ILE A 27 -12.03 2.29 -2.72
N SER A 28 -12.48 1.06 -2.97
CA SER A 28 -11.76 -0.16 -2.54
C SER A 28 -10.30 -0.21 -3.01
N VAL A 29 -10.05 0.17 -4.26
CA VAL A 29 -8.70 0.26 -4.82
C VAL A 29 -8.60 1.52 -5.67
N CYS A 30 -7.76 2.45 -5.25
CA CYS A 30 -7.47 3.70 -5.95
C CYS A 30 -6.20 3.54 -6.78
N ASN A 31 -6.28 3.78 -8.09
CA ASN A 31 -5.12 3.78 -8.98
C ASN A 31 -4.38 5.12 -8.90
N LEU A 32 -3.08 5.05 -8.65
CA LEU A 32 -2.17 6.18 -8.77
C LEU A 32 -1.54 6.15 -10.17
N ARG A 33 -1.56 7.28 -10.86
CA ARG A 33 -1.05 7.42 -12.22
C ARG A 33 0.13 8.38 -12.29
N ARG A 34 0.95 8.22 -13.33
CA ARG A 34 2.15 9.05 -13.55
C ARG A 34 1.81 10.52 -13.82
N THR A 35 0.72 10.77 -14.54
CA THR A 35 0.20 12.10 -14.85
C THR A 35 -1.31 12.13 -14.61
N ALA A 36 -1.91 13.33 -14.58
CA ALA A 36 -3.33 13.58 -14.34
C ALA A 36 -4.18 13.22 -15.59
N ASP A 37 -4.18 11.95 -15.97
CA ASP A 37 -4.83 11.44 -17.16
C ASP A 37 -5.24 9.98 -16.98
N PHE A 38 -6.40 9.57 -17.57
CA PHE A 38 -6.87 8.18 -17.54
C PHE A 38 -5.99 7.23 -18.37
N ASP A 39 -5.36 7.72 -19.43
CA ASP A 39 -4.49 6.93 -20.29
C ASP A 39 -3.04 6.85 -19.79
N ALA A 40 -2.71 7.64 -18.75
CA ALA A 40 -1.39 7.61 -18.16
C ALA A 40 -1.10 6.26 -17.50
N GLU A 41 0.18 5.87 -17.50
CA GLU A 41 0.67 4.68 -16.83
C GLU A 41 0.24 4.65 -15.36
N MET A 42 -0.34 3.53 -14.93
CA MET A 42 -0.53 3.24 -13.51
C MET A 42 0.83 2.99 -12.87
N VAL A 43 1.12 3.65 -11.77
CA VAL A 43 2.42 3.56 -11.07
C VAL A 43 2.31 2.96 -9.67
N SER A 44 1.12 2.98 -9.07
CA SER A 44 0.83 2.36 -7.78
C SER A 44 -0.68 2.22 -7.58
N GLN A 45 -1.06 1.61 -6.46
CA GLN A 45 -2.43 1.61 -5.94
C GLN A 45 -2.43 2.03 -4.46
N SER A 46 -3.60 2.46 -3.97
CA SER A 46 -3.86 2.71 -2.56
C SER A 46 -5.24 2.15 -2.19
N LEU A 47 -5.40 1.69 -0.96
CA LEU A 47 -6.59 0.99 -0.48
C LEU A 47 -7.57 1.95 0.20
N LEU A 48 -8.85 1.57 0.25
CA LEU A 48 -9.89 2.31 0.97
C LEU A 48 -9.47 2.62 2.41
N GLY A 49 -9.69 3.87 2.81
CA GLY A 49 -9.37 4.33 4.16
C GLY A 49 -7.90 4.69 4.37
N THR A 50 -7.04 4.57 3.33
CA THR A 50 -5.66 5.03 3.41
C THR A 50 -5.62 6.55 3.50
N PRO A 51 -4.99 7.12 4.55
CA PRO A 51 -4.73 8.54 4.65
C PRO A 51 -3.65 8.96 3.66
N VAL A 52 -3.82 10.13 3.04
CA VAL A 52 -2.88 10.68 2.05
C VAL A 52 -2.69 12.18 2.23
N HIS A 53 -1.52 12.68 1.86
CA HIS A 53 -1.30 14.11 1.70
C HIS A 53 -1.56 14.53 0.26
N VAL A 54 -2.34 15.59 0.04
CA VAL A 54 -2.59 16.16 -1.28
C VAL A 54 -1.56 17.24 -1.54
N LEU A 55 -0.70 17.00 -2.53
CA LEU A 55 0.44 17.87 -2.85
C LEU A 55 0.03 19.01 -3.77
N GLN A 56 -0.83 18.74 -4.74
CA GLN A 56 -1.36 19.71 -5.70
C GLN A 56 -2.59 19.16 -6.41
N ILE A 57 -3.31 20.04 -7.11
CA ILE A 57 -4.46 19.70 -7.95
C ILE A 57 -4.12 20.10 -9.40
N SER A 58 -4.46 19.26 -10.37
CA SER A 58 -4.27 19.61 -11.79
C SER A 58 -5.21 20.70 -12.23
N ASP A 59 -4.77 21.49 -13.19
CA ASP A 59 -5.50 22.63 -13.80
C ASP A 59 -6.09 22.29 -15.18
N ASN A 60 -6.03 21.04 -15.61
CA ASN A 60 -6.44 20.59 -16.95
C ASN A 60 -7.95 20.40 -17.13
N GLY A 61 -8.78 21.09 -16.34
CA GLY A 61 -10.25 21.03 -16.43
C GLY A 61 -10.90 19.89 -15.64
N ASN A 62 -10.16 18.85 -15.29
CA ASN A 62 -10.53 17.81 -14.34
C ASN A 62 -9.58 17.89 -13.14
N PRO A 63 -10.09 18.12 -11.91
CA PRO A 63 -9.24 18.40 -10.75
C PRO A 63 -8.63 17.11 -10.19
N TRP A 64 -7.65 16.52 -10.89
CA TRP A 64 -6.90 15.38 -10.38
C TRP A 64 -5.99 15.81 -9.24
N PRO A 65 -6.12 15.23 -8.04
CA PRO A 65 -5.15 15.42 -6.97
C PRO A 65 -3.87 14.61 -7.25
N GLN A 66 -2.71 15.22 -7.02
CA GLN A 66 -1.49 14.48 -6.80
C GLN A 66 -1.36 14.18 -5.31
N VAL A 67 -1.24 12.92 -4.97
CA VAL A 67 -1.18 12.49 -3.57
C VAL A 67 0.16 11.85 -3.23
N GLN A 68 0.52 11.95 -1.95
CA GLN A 68 1.59 11.14 -1.36
C GLN A 68 0.97 10.16 -0.37
N THR A 69 1.31 8.89 -0.50
CA THR A 69 0.83 7.76 0.31
C THR A 69 1.77 7.48 1.50
N PRO A 70 1.33 6.69 2.51
CA PRO A 70 2.12 6.40 3.72
C PRO A 70 3.50 5.76 3.50
N ASP A 71 3.75 5.21 2.33
CA ASP A 71 5.04 4.68 1.88
C ASP A 71 5.90 5.71 1.12
N ASN A 72 5.51 7.00 1.23
CA ASN A 72 6.12 8.14 0.55
C ASN A 72 6.08 8.07 -0.99
N TYR A 73 5.19 7.23 -1.55
CA TYR A 73 4.99 7.19 -3.00
C TYR A 73 4.07 8.31 -3.48
N THR A 74 4.33 8.87 -4.66
CA THR A 74 3.52 9.94 -5.22
C THR A 74 2.89 9.52 -6.53
N GLY A 75 1.67 9.99 -6.77
CA GLY A 75 0.97 9.76 -8.03
C GLY A 75 -0.31 10.58 -8.12
N TRP A 76 -0.84 10.69 -9.32
CA TRP A 76 -2.09 11.37 -9.59
C TRP A 76 -3.27 10.39 -9.44
N VAL A 77 -4.33 10.82 -8.76
CA VAL A 77 -5.53 10.03 -8.56
C VAL A 77 -6.75 10.76 -9.14
N HIS A 78 -7.74 9.99 -9.59
CA HIS A 78 -9.01 10.59 -10.01
C HIS A 78 -9.70 11.25 -8.80
N TYR A 79 -10.25 12.45 -8.99
CA TYR A 79 -10.84 13.25 -7.90
C TYR A 79 -11.93 12.50 -7.12
N ALA A 80 -12.70 11.61 -7.77
CA ALA A 80 -13.73 10.82 -7.12
C ALA A 80 -13.18 9.66 -6.27
N ALA A 81 -11.87 9.38 -6.31
CA ALA A 81 -11.26 8.28 -5.58
C ALA A 81 -10.80 8.65 -4.17
N ILE A 82 -10.76 9.94 -3.84
CA ILE A 82 -10.40 10.43 -2.52
C ILE A 82 -11.43 11.44 -2.00
N THR A 83 -11.58 11.48 -0.70
CA THR A 83 -12.29 12.56 0.00
C THR A 83 -11.24 13.50 0.56
N ARG A 84 -11.18 14.74 0.02
CA ARG A 84 -10.32 15.81 0.56
C ARG A 84 -10.90 16.29 1.88
N MET A 85 -10.05 16.56 2.85
CA MET A 85 -10.44 16.88 4.22
C MET A 85 -9.63 18.07 4.76
N SER A 86 -10.21 18.79 5.72
CA SER A 86 -9.45 19.66 6.61
C SER A 86 -8.50 18.83 7.46
N LYS A 87 -7.51 19.45 8.09
CA LYS A 87 -6.61 18.74 9.02
C LYS A 87 -7.39 18.15 10.19
N GLU A 88 -8.37 18.87 10.70
CA GLU A 88 -9.23 18.46 11.81
C GLU A 88 -10.06 17.20 11.46
N ASP A 89 -10.68 17.18 10.27
CA ASP A 89 -11.46 16.03 9.80
C ASP A 89 -10.56 14.82 9.51
N TYR A 90 -9.36 15.06 8.97
CA TYR A 90 -8.36 14.02 8.72
C TYR A 90 -7.88 13.38 10.04
N SER A 91 -7.54 14.21 11.04
CA SER A 91 -7.16 13.70 12.36
C SER A 91 -8.33 12.99 13.04
N ALA A 92 -9.56 13.50 12.91
CA ALA A 92 -10.76 12.84 13.42
C ALA A 92 -11.03 11.50 12.71
N TRP A 93 -10.77 11.43 11.39
CA TRP A 93 -10.82 10.16 10.64
C TRP A 93 -9.79 9.17 11.18
N ASN A 94 -8.53 9.57 11.32
CA ASN A 94 -7.46 8.69 11.80
C ASN A 94 -7.72 8.19 13.22
N ALA A 95 -8.16 9.05 14.13
CA ALA A 95 -8.46 8.70 15.53
C ALA A 95 -9.73 7.84 15.70
N ALA A 96 -10.64 7.83 14.73
CA ALA A 96 -11.88 7.08 14.85
C ALA A 96 -11.61 5.56 14.87
N PRO A 97 -12.38 4.77 15.65
CA PRO A 97 -12.31 3.32 15.60
C PRO A 97 -12.55 2.80 14.19
N LYS A 98 -11.79 1.78 13.77
CA LYS A 98 -11.86 1.20 12.41
C LYS A 98 -12.33 -0.25 12.42
N VAL A 99 -12.85 -0.64 11.27
CA VAL A 99 -12.97 -2.02 10.82
C VAL A 99 -11.92 -2.22 9.72
N VAL A 100 -11.15 -3.30 9.81
CA VAL A 100 -10.14 -3.72 8.84
C VAL A 100 -10.69 -4.92 8.08
N VAL A 101 -10.64 -4.89 6.76
CA VAL A 101 -11.00 -6.02 5.91
C VAL A 101 -9.86 -7.05 5.95
N THR A 102 -10.16 -8.24 6.41
CA THR A 102 -9.18 -9.34 6.59
C THR A 102 -9.34 -10.45 5.57
N ALA A 103 -10.50 -10.56 4.91
CA ALA A 103 -10.68 -11.45 3.77
C ALA A 103 -10.10 -10.81 2.50
N LEU A 104 -9.63 -11.65 1.55
CA LEU A 104 -9.06 -11.18 0.29
C LEU A 104 -10.05 -10.29 -0.49
N ASN A 105 -11.34 -10.64 -0.46
CA ASN A 105 -12.41 -9.87 -1.12
C ASN A 105 -13.67 -9.87 -0.26
N GLY A 106 -14.47 -8.84 -0.39
CA GLY A 106 -15.76 -8.74 0.30
C GLY A 106 -16.69 -7.70 -0.32
N ILE A 107 -17.89 -7.63 0.25
CA ILE A 107 -18.95 -6.70 -0.19
C ILE A 107 -19.51 -5.94 1.02
N ILE A 108 -19.74 -4.65 0.83
CA ILE A 108 -20.49 -3.80 1.75
C ILE A 108 -21.89 -3.61 1.19
N TYR A 109 -22.89 -3.90 2.02
CA TYR A 109 -24.32 -3.81 1.68
C TYR A 109 -24.96 -2.62 2.37
N ARG A 110 -26.05 -2.08 1.77
CA ARG A 110 -26.82 -0.96 2.33
C ARG A 110 -27.52 -1.32 3.63
N GLN A 111 -27.97 -2.57 3.79
CA GLN A 111 -28.60 -3.12 4.99
C GLN A 111 -27.83 -4.38 5.43
N PRO A 112 -27.96 -4.84 6.69
CA PRO A 112 -27.27 -6.02 7.19
C PRO A 112 -27.88 -7.32 6.62
N SER A 113 -27.81 -7.48 5.29
CA SER A 113 -28.32 -8.60 4.52
C SER A 113 -27.61 -8.69 3.17
N GLU A 114 -27.21 -9.89 2.78
CA GLU A 114 -26.61 -10.19 1.47
C GLU A 114 -27.59 -9.99 0.29
N LYS A 115 -28.91 -9.89 0.58
CA LYS A 115 -29.96 -9.57 -0.39
C LYS A 115 -30.14 -8.07 -0.59
N SER A 116 -29.47 -7.24 0.22
CA SER A 116 -29.55 -5.78 0.12
C SER A 116 -28.73 -5.25 -1.05
N PRO A 117 -29.06 -4.07 -1.60
CA PRO A 117 -28.22 -3.42 -2.60
C PRO A 117 -26.78 -3.26 -2.11
N VAL A 118 -25.83 -3.47 -3.01
CA VAL A 118 -24.40 -3.26 -2.79
C VAL A 118 -24.10 -1.76 -2.68
N VAL A 119 -23.22 -1.39 -1.75
CA VAL A 119 -22.65 -0.04 -1.62
C VAL A 119 -21.29 0.01 -2.28
N SER A 120 -20.44 -0.98 -2.02
CA SER A 120 -19.09 -1.11 -2.58
C SER A 120 -18.60 -2.55 -2.42
N ASP A 121 -17.66 -2.94 -3.25
CA ASP A 121 -16.73 -4.02 -2.92
C ASP A 121 -15.66 -3.55 -1.94
N VAL A 122 -14.94 -4.48 -1.34
CA VAL A 122 -13.76 -4.23 -0.50
C VAL A 122 -12.72 -5.33 -0.71
N VAL A 123 -11.47 -5.01 -0.42
CA VAL A 123 -10.33 -5.93 -0.51
C VAL A 123 -9.55 -5.97 0.81
N ALA A 124 -8.69 -6.98 0.95
CA ALA A 124 -7.80 -7.13 2.09
C ALA A 124 -7.00 -5.84 2.36
N GLY A 125 -7.02 -5.39 3.60
CA GLY A 125 -6.36 -4.16 4.05
C GLY A 125 -7.22 -2.89 3.98
N ASP A 126 -8.40 -2.91 3.37
CA ASP A 126 -9.35 -1.79 3.40
C ASP A 126 -9.76 -1.46 4.84
N ARG A 127 -9.88 -0.18 5.14
CA ARG A 127 -10.18 0.34 6.49
C ARG A 127 -11.36 1.31 6.41
N LEU A 128 -12.35 1.08 7.27
CA LEU A 128 -13.56 1.91 7.36
C LEU A 128 -13.81 2.33 8.81
N LYS A 129 -14.46 3.46 9.00
CA LYS A 129 -14.87 3.91 10.32
C LYS A 129 -15.93 2.96 10.88
N PHE A 130 -15.70 2.47 12.08
CA PHE A 130 -16.61 1.59 12.79
C PHE A 130 -17.72 2.40 13.45
N LEU A 131 -18.99 2.08 13.18
CA LEU A 131 -20.15 2.74 13.77
C LEU A 131 -20.89 1.86 14.79
N GLY A 132 -20.74 0.53 14.70
CA GLY A 132 -21.41 -0.38 15.61
C GLY A 132 -21.52 -1.80 15.09
N LYS A 133 -22.19 -2.66 15.88
CA LYS A 133 -22.43 -4.09 15.55
C LYS A 133 -23.94 -4.34 15.42
N LYS A 134 -24.33 -5.12 14.40
CA LYS A 134 -25.71 -5.59 14.22
C LYS A 134 -25.70 -7.08 13.86
N GLY A 135 -25.87 -7.94 14.85
CA GLY A 135 -25.73 -9.39 14.68
C GLY A 135 -24.37 -9.77 14.09
N LYS A 136 -24.36 -10.45 12.93
CA LYS A 136 -23.14 -10.85 12.21
C LYS A 136 -22.51 -9.74 11.34
N TRP A 137 -22.95 -8.49 11.48
CA TRP A 137 -22.52 -7.38 10.67
C TRP A 137 -21.83 -6.30 11.51
N PHE A 138 -20.83 -5.63 10.92
CA PHE A 138 -20.33 -4.33 11.34
C PHE A 138 -21.03 -3.25 10.52
N GLN A 139 -21.54 -2.21 11.18
CA GLN A 139 -21.95 -0.98 10.53
C GLN A 139 -20.72 -0.10 10.35
N VAL A 140 -20.51 0.40 9.15
CA VAL A 140 -19.30 1.15 8.76
C VAL A 140 -19.66 2.42 8.01
N GLU A 141 -18.73 3.39 8.03
CA GLU A 141 -18.81 4.64 7.27
C GLU A 141 -17.56 4.82 6.44
N PHE A 142 -17.74 5.22 5.20
CA PHE A 142 -16.70 5.59 4.25
C PHE A 142 -16.19 7.01 4.52
N PRO A 143 -15.01 7.39 4.00
CA PRO A 143 -14.50 8.75 4.13
C PRO A 143 -15.44 9.83 3.58
N ASP A 144 -16.23 9.52 2.57
CA ASP A 144 -17.20 10.41 1.93
C ASP A 144 -18.59 10.42 2.59
N GLY A 145 -18.74 9.77 3.76
CA GLY A 145 -19.98 9.70 4.53
C GLY A 145 -20.97 8.62 4.11
N ARG A 146 -20.72 7.89 3.01
CA ARG A 146 -21.53 6.70 2.68
C ARG A 146 -21.46 5.71 3.84
N LYS A 147 -22.58 5.02 4.09
CA LYS A 147 -22.69 4.01 5.16
C LYS A 147 -23.12 2.67 4.60
N GLY A 148 -22.72 1.61 5.29
CA GLY A 148 -23.10 0.26 4.92
C GLY A 148 -22.77 -0.76 6.01
N TYR A 149 -22.92 -2.01 5.64
CA TYR A 149 -22.71 -3.16 6.52
C TYR A 149 -21.79 -4.16 5.86
N VAL A 150 -20.73 -4.55 6.57
CA VAL A 150 -19.80 -5.61 6.19
C VAL A 150 -19.97 -6.82 7.12
N ASN A 151 -19.94 -8.04 6.56
CA ASN A 151 -20.05 -9.26 7.36
C ASN A 151 -18.78 -9.45 8.20
N LYS A 152 -18.94 -9.90 9.45
CA LYS A 152 -17.82 -10.23 10.36
C LYS A 152 -16.93 -11.36 9.87
N SER A 153 -17.37 -12.17 8.92
CA SER A 153 -16.53 -13.16 8.24
C SER A 153 -15.53 -12.54 7.27
N VAL A 154 -15.74 -11.28 6.87
CA VAL A 154 -14.93 -10.54 5.90
C VAL A 154 -13.96 -9.57 6.58
N ALA A 155 -14.33 -9.09 7.78
CA ALA A 155 -13.60 -8.01 8.44
C ALA A 155 -13.60 -8.18 9.96
N GLN A 156 -12.68 -7.49 10.62
CA GLN A 156 -12.54 -7.43 12.09
C GLN A 156 -12.53 -5.97 12.55
N THR A 157 -12.87 -5.71 13.81
CA THR A 157 -12.51 -4.42 14.39
C THR A 157 -11.01 -4.31 14.45
N GLU A 158 -10.47 -3.11 14.26
CA GLU A 158 -9.02 -2.89 14.30
C GLU A 158 -8.40 -3.38 15.63
N THR A 159 -9.12 -3.22 16.74
CA THR A 159 -8.68 -3.72 18.05
C THR A 159 -8.56 -5.26 18.06
N GLU A 160 -9.53 -5.97 17.49
CA GLU A 160 -9.50 -7.43 17.40
C GLU A 160 -8.39 -7.90 16.43
N TRP A 161 -8.27 -7.23 15.27
CA TRP A 161 -7.22 -7.50 14.29
C TRP A 161 -5.83 -7.32 14.88
N ARG A 162 -5.56 -6.20 15.58
CA ARG A 162 -4.25 -5.96 16.23
C ARG A 162 -3.91 -6.97 17.30
N LYS A 163 -4.89 -7.44 18.09
CA LYS A 163 -4.66 -8.49 19.10
C LYS A 163 -4.26 -9.84 18.48
N GLY A 164 -4.72 -10.10 17.26
CA GLY A 164 -4.43 -11.32 16.52
C GLY A 164 -3.25 -11.21 15.55
N LEU A 165 -2.57 -10.05 15.50
CA LEU A 165 -1.44 -9.86 14.60
C LEU A 165 -0.29 -10.81 14.95
N ASP A 166 0.15 -11.56 13.95
CA ASP A 166 1.35 -12.37 13.97
C ASP A 166 2.26 -11.90 12.85
N GLN A 167 3.39 -11.26 13.20
CA GLN A 167 4.39 -10.76 12.27
C GLN A 167 5.53 -11.76 12.02
N SER A 168 5.34 -13.02 12.39
CA SER A 168 6.29 -14.08 12.07
C SER A 168 6.38 -14.34 10.56
N ALA A 169 7.55 -14.78 10.13
CA ALA A 169 7.76 -15.21 8.75
C ALA A 169 6.74 -16.26 8.31
N GLU A 170 6.43 -17.22 9.19
CA GLU A 170 5.45 -18.29 8.92
C GLU A 170 4.06 -17.73 8.60
N ALA A 171 3.56 -16.82 9.43
CA ALA A 171 2.24 -16.20 9.25
C ALA A 171 2.18 -15.37 7.94
N ILE A 172 3.23 -14.59 7.66
CA ILE A 172 3.35 -13.79 6.44
C ILE A 172 3.39 -14.69 5.20
N LEU A 173 4.20 -15.75 5.22
CA LEU A 173 4.30 -16.69 4.10
C LEU A 173 3.00 -17.47 3.88
N LYS A 174 2.26 -17.80 4.94
CA LYS A 174 0.92 -18.39 4.83
C LYS A 174 -0.06 -17.44 4.13
N THR A 175 0.00 -16.14 4.46
CA THR A 175 -0.78 -15.11 3.77
C THR A 175 -0.35 -15.00 2.30
N ALA A 176 0.95 -14.97 2.01
CA ALA A 176 1.46 -14.96 0.64
C ALA A 176 0.98 -16.17 -0.17
N GLN A 177 1.02 -17.37 0.40
CA GLN A 177 0.55 -18.60 -0.24
C GLN A 177 -0.96 -18.63 -0.50
N SER A 178 -1.77 -17.92 0.33
CA SER A 178 -3.22 -17.81 0.11
C SER A 178 -3.59 -17.04 -1.16
N MET A 179 -2.62 -16.31 -1.76
CA MET A 179 -2.77 -15.56 -2.99
C MET A 179 -2.25 -16.30 -4.23
N LEU A 180 -1.86 -17.58 -4.12
CA LEU A 180 -1.44 -18.38 -5.28
C LEU A 180 -2.50 -18.35 -6.40
N GLY A 181 -2.04 -18.15 -7.64
CA GLY A 181 -2.90 -18.08 -8.83
C GLY A 181 -3.51 -16.70 -9.09
N PHE A 182 -3.32 -15.71 -8.22
CA PHE A 182 -3.82 -14.35 -8.47
C PHE A 182 -3.07 -13.71 -9.64
N PRO A 183 -3.78 -12.94 -10.51
CA PRO A 183 -3.19 -12.42 -11.72
C PRO A 183 -2.16 -11.32 -11.45
N TYR A 184 -1.15 -11.26 -12.31
CA TYR A 184 -0.23 -10.15 -12.36
C TYR A 184 -0.93 -8.91 -12.95
N LEU A 185 -0.76 -7.78 -12.26
CA LEU A 185 -1.16 -6.46 -12.77
C LEU A 185 -0.01 -5.49 -12.51
N TRP A 186 0.53 -4.87 -13.55
CA TRP A 186 1.55 -3.82 -13.40
C TRP A 186 1.07 -2.74 -12.45
N ALA A 187 1.90 -2.36 -11.48
CA ALA A 187 1.61 -1.42 -10.41
C ALA A 187 0.43 -1.80 -9.48
N GLY A 188 -0.13 -3.00 -9.59
CA GLY A 188 -1.19 -3.49 -8.73
C GLY A 188 -0.70 -3.84 -7.32
N MET A 189 -1.58 -3.64 -6.32
CA MET A 189 -1.31 -3.88 -4.90
C MET A 189 -2.53 -4.45 -4.15
N SER A 190 -3.34 -5.23 -4.84
CA SER A 190 -4.57 -5.77 -4.24
C SER A 190 -4.90 -7.14 -4.80
N PRO A 191 -5.81 -7.91 -4.17
CA PRO A 191 -6.29 -9.18 -4.71
C PRO A 191 -6.91 -9.10 -6.11
N LYS A 192 -7.20 -7.90 -6.63
CA LYS A 192 -7.68 -7.70 -8.01
C LYS A 192 -6.57 -7.85 -9.06
N GLY A 193 -5.34 -7.89 -8.64
CA GLY A 193 -4.12 -8.03 -9.42
C GLY A 193 -2.96 -7.30 -8.75
N MET A 194 -1.77 -7.89 -8.79
CA MET A 194 -0.60 -7.35 -8.11
C MET A 194 0.68 -7.61 -8.91
N ASP A 195 1.58 -6.63 -8.94
CA ASP A 195 2.93 -6.83 -9.45
C ASP A 195 3.81 -7.53 -8.39
N CYS A 196 5.09 -7.72 -8.67
CA CYS A 196 5.99 -8.44 -7.78
C CYS A 196 6.14 -7.79 -6.40
N SER A 197 6.39 -6.48 -6.34
CA SER A 197 6.50 -5.73 -5.09
C SER A 197 5.14 -5.49 -4.44
N GLY A 198 4.08 -5.30 -5.23
CA GLY A 198 2.72 -5.20 -4.75
C GLY A 198 2.23 -6.47 -4.05
N PHE A 199 2.60 -7.65 -4.56
CA PHE A 199 2.35 -8.92 -3.90
C PHE A 199 3.04 -9.01 -2.54
N VAL A 200 4.35 -8.70 -2.48
CA VAL A 200 5.11 -8.68 -1.22
C VAL A 200 4.46 -7.71 -0.23
N ARG A 201 4.13 -6.50 -0.68
CA ARG A 201 3.50 -5.48 0.15
C ARG A 201 2.12 -5.87 0.64
N THR A 202 1.29 -6.48 -0.20
CA THR A 202 -0.05 -6.95 0.20
C THR A 202 0.06 -8.00 1.30
N ALA A 203 0.96 -8.98 1.16
CA ALA A 203 1.19 -9.98 2.19
C ALA A 203 1.65 -9.35 3.51
N LEU A 204 2.60 -8.43 3.47
CA LEU A 204 3.11 -7.71 4.65
C LEU A 204 2.07 -6.80 5.30
N PHE A 205 1.28 -6.08 4.49
CA PHE A 205 0.27 -5.13 5.01
C PHE A 205 -0.85 -5.84 5.78
N MET A 206 -1.18 -7.08 5.43
CA MET A 206 -2.11 -7.90 6.21
C MET A 206 -1.60 -8.22 7.62
N HIS A 207 -0.30 -8.05 7.86
CA HIS A 207 0.38 -8.17 9.15
C HIS A 207 0.81 -6.81 9.72
N ASP A 208 0.17 -5.71 9.28
CA ASP A 208 0.47 -4.33 9.69
C ASP A 208 1.91 -3.90 9.41
N ILE A 209 2.48 -4.31 8.30
CA ILE A 209 3.84 -3.94 7.88
C ILE A 209 3.75 -3.10 6.59
N ILE A 210 4.27 -1.88 6.65
CA ILE A 210 4.36 -0.92 5.54
C ILE A 210 5.83 -0.86 5.10
N ILE A 211 6.06 -1.11 3.81
CA ILE A 211 7.39 -1.02 3.18
C ILE A 211 7.33 -0.10 1.94
N PRO A 212 8.47 0.36 1.40
CA PRO A 212 8.49 1.14 0.16
C PRO A 212 7.80 0.45 -1.02
N ARG A 213 7.38 1.23 -2.04
CA ARG A 213 6.57 0.72 -3.16
C ARG A 213 7.34 -0.16 -4.12
N ASP A 214 8.45 0.31 -4.61
CA ASP A 214 9.17 -0.32 -5.70
C ASP A 214 10.27 -1.26 -5.19
N CYS A 215 10.50 -2.37 -5.88
CA CYS A 215 11.61 -3.26 -5.54
C CYS A 215 12.97 -2.54 -5.56
N SER A 216 13.10 -1.48 -6.37
CA SER A 216 14.28 -0.59 -6.41
C SER A 216 14.45 0.30 -5.15
N GLN A 217 13.44 0.36 -4.29
CA GLN A 217 13.48 1.05 -2.99
C GLN A 217 13.54 0.04 -1.84
N ILE A 218 12.83 -1.08 -1.97
CA ILE A 218 12.76 -2.15 -0.96
C ILE A 218 14.15 -2.72 -0.71
N TYR A 219 14.96 -2.98 -1.77
CA TYR A 219 16.29 -3.57 -1.65
C TYR A 219 17.31 -2.71 -0.88
N LEU A 220 16.95 -1.49 -0.53
CA LEU A 220 17.76 -0.60 0.31
C LEU A 220 17.45 -0.77 1.81
N LYS A 221 16.59 -1.72 2.16
CA LYS A 221 16.07 -1.92 3.51
C LYS A 221 16.48 -3.28 4.06
N GLY A 222 16.58 -3.35 5.41
CA GLY A 222 16.94 -4.59 6.09
C GLY A 222 18.42 -4.94 6.00
N GLU A 223 18.72 -6.18 6.28
CA GLU A 223 20.06 -6.78 6.23
C GLU A 223 20.25 -7.54 4.91
N ARG A 224 21.33 -7.21 4.19
CA ARG A 224 21.69 -7.86 2.93
C ARG A 224 22.25 -9.26 3.15
N ILE A 225 21.67 -10.26 2.47
CA ILE A 225 22.11 -11.67 2.45
C ILE A 225 22.70 -11.99 1.07
N THR A 226 24.02 -12.01 0.98
CA THR A 226 24.72 -12.26 -0.30
C THR A 226 24.92 -13.74 -0.57
N ASP A 227 25.07 -14.56 0.45
CA ASP A 227 25.16 -16.01 0.35
C ASP A 227 23.74 -16.63 0.44
N ARG A 228 23.28 -17.22 -0.67
CA ARG A 228 21.94 -17.83 -0.76
C ARG A 228 21.73 -18.93 0.26
N SER A 229 22.81 -19.62 0.72
CA SER A 229 22.69 -20.67 1.74
C SER A 229 22.29 -20.14 3.12
N GLN A 230 22.41 -18.82 3.35
CA GLN A 230 22.03 -18.15 4.60
C GLN A 230 20.60 -17.59 4.58
N LEU A 231 19.88 -17.77 3.47
CA LEU A 231 18.47 -17.36 3.39
C LEU A 231 17.64 -18.22 4.35
N VAL A 232 16.71 -17.56 5.03
CA VAL A 232 15.69 -18.19 5.86
C VAL A 232 14.29 -17.84 5.35
N PRO A 233 13.28 -18.68 5.60
CA PRO A 233 11.90 -18.37 5.23
C PRO A 233 11.46 -16.96 5.68
N GLY A 234 10.87 -16.18 4.79
CA GLY A 234 10.45 -14.80 5.01
C GLY A 234 11.45 -13.75 4.54
N ASP A 235 12.70 -14.12 4.23
CA ASP A 235 13.63 -13.21 3.56
C ASP A 235 13.08 -12.83 2.18
N LEU A 236 13.31 -11.61 1.74
CA LEU A 236 13.03 -11.19 0.38
C LEU A 236 14.15 -11.65 -0.54
N VAL A 237 13.80 -12.12 -1.74
CA VAL A 237 14.76 -12.49 -2.79
C VAL A 237 14.60 -11.55 -3.96
N PHE A 238 15.73 -11.00 -4.42
CA PHE A 238 15.77 -10.03 -5.50
C PHE A 238 16.40 -10.59 -6.75
N PHE A 239 15.79 -10.24 -7.89
CA PHE A 239 16.23 -10.65 -9.21
C PHE A 239 16.41 -9.43 -10.11
N GLY A 240 17.41 -9.46 -10.99
CA GLY A 240 17.70 -8.34 -11.85
C GLY A 240 19.05 -8.48 -12.54
N ARG A 241 19.82 -7.42 -12.54
CA ARG A 241 21.20 -7.39 -13.08
C ARG A 241 22.06 -6.43 -12.29
N TYR A 242 23.37 -6.55 -12.44
CA TYR A 242 24.29 -5.50 -12.01
C TYR A 242 24.47 -4.49 -13.15
N ARG A 243 24.68 -3.22 -12.79
CA ARG A 243 25.06 -2.16 -13.72
C ARG A 243 26.56 -2.26 -14.04
N GLU A 244 27.03 -1.46 -14.99
CA GLU A 244 28.46 -1.39 -15.35
C GLU A 244 29.35 -0.95 -14.18
N ASP A 245 28.82 -0.12 -13.28
CA ASP A 245 29.50 0.33 -12.06
C ASP A 245 29.48 -0.70 -10.91
N GLY A 246 28.97 -1.91 -11.15
CA GLY A 246 28.84 -2.96 -10.17
C GLY A 246 27.63 -2.80 -9.20
N SER A 247 26.87 -1.71 -9.29
CA SER A 247 25.69 -1.52 -8.44
C SER A 247 24.54 -2.43 -8.87
N PRO A 248 23.75 -2.98 -7.92
CA PRO A 248 22.62 -3.82 -8.27
C PRO A 248 21.48 -2.98 -8.88
N ARG A 249 20.78 -3.57 -9.84
CA ARG A 249 19.52 -3.08 -10.41
C ARG A 249 18.44 -4.15 -10.28
N PRO A 250 17.82 -4.29 -9.10
CA PRO A 250 16.69 -5.19 -8.92
C PRO A 250 15.52 -4.73 -9.79
N THR A 251 14.85 -5.69 -10.41
CA THR A 251 13.66 -5.47 -11.23
C THR A 251 12.53 -6.42 -10.87
N HIS A 252 12.78 -7.34 -9.93
CA HIS A 252 11.80 -8.30 -9.45
C HIS A 252 12.12 -8.73 -8.02
N VAL A 253 11.08 -9.11 -7.26
CA VAL A 253 11.15 -9.49 -5.86
C VAL A 253 10.13 -10.56 -5.52
N GLY A 254 10.47 -11.43 -4.58
CA GLY A 254 9.57 -12.43 -3.99
C GLY A 254 9.98 -12.73 -2.55
N PHE A 255 9.26 -13.66 -1.90
CA PHE A 255 9.65 -14.21 -0.59
C PHE A 255 10.36 -15.54 -0.77
N TYR A 256 11.40 -15.77 0.00
CA TYR A 256 12.00 -17.07 0.16
C TYR A 256 11.12 -17.96 1.07
N LEU A 257 10.84 -19.17 0.62
CA LEU A 257 9.98 -20.14 1.34
C LEU A 257 10.77 -21.16 2.16
N GLY A 258 12.08 -21.27 1.95
CA GLY A 258 12.90 -22.40 2.35
C GLY A 258 13.09 -23.42 1.21
N ASP A 259 13.94 -24.41 1.42
CA ASP A 259 14.16 -25.55 0.51
C ASP A 259 14.39 -25.12 -0.97
N ASN A 260 15.19 -24.07 -1.17
CA ASN A 260 15.47 -23.46 -2.48
C ASN A 260 14.23 -22.91 -3.22
N ARG A 261 13.07 -22.78 -2.57
CA ARG A 261 11.84 -22.28 -3.18
C ARG A 261 11.57 -20.82 -2.81
N PHE A 262 10.89 -20.11 -3.71
CA PHE A 262 10.43 -18.76 -3.49
C PHE A 262 9.02 -18.57 -4.08
N ILE A 263 8.25 -17.63 -3.52
CA ILE A 263 6.93 -17.24 -4.03
C ILE A 263 6.98 -15.81 -4.53
N HIS A 264 6.46 -15.57 -5.72
CA HIS A 264 6.50 -14.28 -6.39
C HIS A 264 5.29 -14.07 -7.31
N SER A 265 5.06 -12.82 -7.77
CA SER A 265 4.06 -12.51 -8.79
C SER A 265 4.76 -12.21 -10.12
N MET A 266 4.57 -13.10 -11.11
CA MET A 266 5.06 -12.98 -12.48
C MET A 266 4.12 -13.73 -13.42
N GLY A 267 3.30 -12.99 -14.20
CA GLY A 267 2.13 -13.53 -14.91
C GLY A 267 0.99 -13.83 -13.94
N LEU A 268 1.26 -14.57 -12.88
CA LEU A 268 0.40 -14.81 -11.73
C LEU A 268 1.27 -15.00 -10.47
N VAL A 269 0.65 -15.06 -9.29
CA VAL A 269 1.35 -15.47 -8.07
C VAL A 269 1.64 -16.96 -8.13
N GLN A 270 2.91 -17.32 -8.04
CA GLN A 270 3.38 -18.71 -8.20
C GLN A 270 4.62 -18.99 -7.36
N ILE A 271 4.92 -20.28 -7.21
CA ILE A 271 6.14 -20.75 -6.58
C ILE A 271 7.16 -21.11 -7.66
N GLY A 272 8.37 -20.57 -7.54
CA GLY A 272 9.57 -20.96 -8.27
C GLY A 272 10.58 -21.65 -7.38
N SER A 273 11.56 -22.30 -7.98
CA SER A 273 12.68 -22.93 -7.27
C SER A 273 14.03 -22.56 -7.88
N PHE A 274 15.04 -22.44 -7.03
CA PHE A 274 16.45 -22.32 -7.43
C PHE A 274 17.09 -23.68 -7.76
N ASP A 275 16.43 -24.79 -7.40
CA ASP A 275 16.95 -26.15 -7.57
C ASP A 275 16.58 -26.69 -8.96
N PRO A 276 17.56 -27.04 -9.82
CA PRO A 276 17.29 -27.62 -11.14
C PRO A 276 16.52 -28.95 -11.13
N GLU A 277 16.59 -29.69 -10.02
CA GLU A 277 15.89 -30.97 -9.88
C GLU A 277 14.44 -30.80 -9.37
N ASP A 278 14.06 -29.59 -8.92
CA ASP A 278 12.69 -29.31 -8.49
C ASP A 278 11.78 -29.12 -9.72
N PRO A 279 10.58 -29.77 -9.76
CA PRO A 279 9.59 -29.52 -10.81
C PRO A 279 9.14 -28.05 -10.97
N LYS A 280 9.42 -27.21 -9.96
CA LYS A 280 9.16 -25.76 -9.96
C LYS A 280 10.38 -24.93 -10.35
N TYR A 281 11.44 -25.56 -10.89
CA TYR A 281 12.66 -24.83 -11.27
C TYR A 281 12.36 -23.64 -12.15
N ASP A 282 12.79 -22.46 -11.71
CA ASP A 282 12.66 -21.21 -12.45
C ASP A 282 14.04 -20.78 -12.96
N ALA A 283 14.44 -21.33 -14.11
CA ALA A 283 15.74 -21.05 -14.73
C ALA A 283 15.93 -19.56 -15.01
N TYR A 284 14.85 -18.85 -15.43
CA TYR A 284 14.91 -17.44 -15.75
C TYR A 284 15.25 -16.59 -14.54
N ASN A 285 14.54 -16.76 -13.42
CA ASN A 285 14.82 -15.99 -12.21
C ASN A 285 16.09 -16.48 -11.50
N THR A 286 16.37 -17.80 -11.53
CA THR A 286 17.64 -18.33 -10.98
C THR A 286 18.86 -17.68 -11.62
N GLY A 287 18.87 -17.52 -12.95
CA GLY A 287 19.94 -16.87 -13.69
C GLY A 287 20.05 -15.36 -13.43
N ARG A 288 19.07 -14.74 -12.81
CA ARG A 288 18.99 -13.32 -12.49
C ARG A 288 19.02 -13.02 -10.99
N TYR A 289 19.20 -14.03 -10.16
CA TYR A 289 19.29 -13.84 -8.71
C TYR A 289 20.45 -12.90 -8.36
N LEU A 290 20.16 -11.91 -7.51
CA LEU A 290 21.14 -10.94 -7.03
C LEU A 290 21.54 -11.21 -5.59
N PHE A 291 20.59 -11.22 -4.69
CA PHE A 291 20.76 -11.36 -3.24
C PHE A 291 19.39 -11.51 -2.54
N GLY A 292 19.42 -11.76 -1.24
CA GLY A 292 18.27 -11.60 -0.36
C GLY A 292 18.41 -10.40 0.57
N ASP A 293 17.28 -9.95 1.13
CA ASP A 293 17.25 -8.98 2.23
C ASP A 293 16.33 -9.46 3.34
N ARG A 294 16.81 -9.42 4.60
CA ARG A 294 16.05 -9.73 5.82
C ARG A 294 15.49 -8.45 6.40
N ILE A 295 14.19 -8.21 6.26
CA ILE A 295 13.54 -6.96 6.66
C ILE A 295 12.79 -7.07 7.99
N LEU A 296 12.30 -8.23 8.38
CA LEU A 296 11.39 -8.40 9.53
C LEU A 296 11.97 -7.90 10.86
N PRO A 297 13.26 -8.13 11.19
CA PRO A 297 13.86 -7.61 12.42
C PRO A 297 13.96 -6.08 12.48
N TYR A 298 13.78 -5.40 11.34
CA TYR A 298 14.00 -3.95 11.20
C TYR A 298 12.70 -3.13 11.17
N ILE A 299 11.55 -3.79 11.31
CA ILE A 299 10.25 -3.12 11.36
C ILE A 299 10.20 -2.16 12.56
N ASN A 300 9.76 -0.92 12.32
CA ASN A 300 9.71 0.20 13.27
C ASN A 300 11.09 0.68 13.79
N THR A 301 12.21 0.15 13.29
CA THR A 301 13.56 0.55 13.69
C THR A 301 14.37 1.15 12.54
N GLN A 302 14.01 0.86 11.30
CA GLN A 302 14.61 1.44 10.10
C GLN A 302 13.58 2.29 9.35
N GLU A 303 14.01 3.47 8.89
CA GLU A 303 13.18 4.36 8.09
C GLU A 303 12.57 3.65 6.86
N GLY A 304 11.27 3.82 6.67
CA GLY A 304 10.51 3.20 5.58
C GLY A 304 10.03 1.78 5.86
N LEU A 305 10.36 1.20 7.03
CA LEU A 305 9.81 -0.05 7.53
C LEU A 305 8.96 0.23 8.76
N ASN A 306 7.65 0.40 8.58
CA ASN A 306 6.74 0.91 9.60
C ASN A 306 5.56 -0.03 9.81
N THR A 307 4.80 0.23 10.88
CA THR A 307 3.42 -0.22 11.05
C THR A 307 2.48 0.97 10.96
N THR A 308 1.17 0.75 10.89
CA THR A 308 0.21 1.86 10.94
C THR A 308 0.25 2.60 12.28
N LEU A 309 0.84 2.02 13.34
CA LEU A 309 1.03 2.69 14.64
C LEU A 309 2.21 3.67 14.65
N THR A 310 3.21 3.44 13.82
CA THR A 310 4.44 4.24 13.79
C THR A 310 4.56 5.11 12.56
N ASN A 311 3.71 4.87 11.56
CA ASN A 311 3.69 5.66 10.34
C ASN A 311 2.96 7.00 10.58
N PRO A 312 3.59 8.16 10.30
CA PRO A 312 3.03 9.46 10.61
C PRO A 312 1.67 9.73 9.96
N TYR A 313 1.40 9.22 8.77
CA TYR A 313 0.12 9.41 8.08
C TYR A 313 -1.09 8.87 8.85
N TYR A 314 -0.91 7.82 9.62
CA TYR A 314 -1.97 7.22 10.44
C TYR A 314 -2.02 7.79 11.86
N ALA A 315 -0.97 8.51 12.30
CA ALA A 315 -0.85 9.09 13.63
C ALA A 315 -1.27 10.56 13.71
N GLU A 316 -1.34 11.25 12.56
CA GLU A 316 -1.71 12.67 12.46
C GLU A 316 -3.17 13.00 12.80
#